data_02320a56eda382c4b1778ad04c1741d2
#
_entry.id   02320a56eda382c4b1778ad04c1741d2
#
_cell.length_a   1.000
_cell.length_b   1.000
_cell.length_c   1.000
_cell.angle_alpha   90.00
_cell.angle_beta   90.00
_cell.angle_gamma   90.00
#
_symmetry.space_group_name_H-M   'P 1'
#
loop_
_entity.id
_entity.type
_entity.pdbx_description
1 polymer ?
#
loop_
_entity_poly.entity_id
_entity_poly.type
_entity_poly.pdbx_seq_one_letter_code
_entity_poly.pdbx_strand_id
1 'polypeptide(L)'
;MKKIRIEGSGFTTTKAIYCNGVEVAGVNSNYITDNAIIFTIPTTIPTGTEVTDETVRNTIRIVTKHDDFVFPFSILAAAPSVTDVSHTMPRVGEWIDIYGTNLKDIEKVTFPGGIASTNLKVNNNYTVLSVQVPDGVEYNYGRLIIEGANGGAYTYNNFNFKPGLFIVKFSEDPADKKAYNYGRGSISTNTTAVIPSGVEGPKSPEVYRSVPGEPADTPTQGEIGGFNFYPDKAIQIVLDACAESKVITEDTPCNELAFQCDYYVNVPWQSGALRLTLASERCTPVPWINNGAVVPVTFTNGWKTMTWPIAEITNYATLTLGDLRSLLNNMSGAIFWICGSFQDKSGNWFSGNPMENAQMSFGNFRIVPYVKSSYKND
;
A
#
# COMPACT_ATOMS: atom_id res chain seq x y z
N MET A 1 -11.39 12.95 19.33
CA MET A 1 -12.68 13.35 19.91
C MET A 1 -13.29 14.48 19.09
N LYS A 2 -14.49 14.30 18.58
CA LYS A 2 -15.21 15.37 17.82
C LYS A 2 -16.11 16.15 18.76
N LYS A 3 -16.06 17.48 18.70
CA LYS A 3 -17.02 18.37 19.37
C LYS A 3 -18.28 18.47 18.52
N ILE A 4 -19.42 18.36 19.16
CA ILE A 4 -20.75 18.52 18.56
C ILE A 4 -21.40 19.75 19.15
N ARG A 5 -22.06 20.55 18.30
CA ARG A 5 -22.94 21.63 18.68
C ARG A 5 -24.34 21.26 18.21
N ILE A 6 -25.29 21.31 19.14
CA ILE A 6 -26.73 21.18 18.87
C ILE A 6 -27.36 22.54 19.09
N GLU A 7 -28.16 22.99 18.16
CA GLU A 7 -28.87 24.25 18.22
C GLU A 7 -30.39 24.00 18.37
N GLY A 8 -31.06 24.82 19.16
CA GLY A 8 -32.46 24.71 19.44
C GLY A 8 -32.92 25.69 20.50
N SER A 9 -33.83 25.30 21.38
CA SER A 9 -34.30 26.10 22.53
C SER A 9 -34.68 25.21 23.67
N GLY A 10 -34.65 25.75 24.90
CA GLY A 10 -35.06 25.04 26.12
C GLY A 10 -33.98 24.15 26.71
N PHE A 11 -32.74 24.29 26.32
CA PHE A 11 -31.64 23.38 26.75
C PHE A 11 -31.10 23.66 28.15
N THR A 12 -31.42 24.80 28.76
CA THR A 12 -30.93 25.14 30.13
C THR A 12 -31.33 24.12 31.19
N THR A 13 -32.38 23.33 30.94
CA THR A 13 -32.84 22.29 31.87
C THR A 13 -32.34 20.89 31.56
N THR A 14 -31.32 20.75 30.68
CA THR A 14 -30.73 19.47 30.32
C THR A 14 -30.17 18.73 31.51
N LYS A 15 -30.57 17.46 31.69
CA LYS A 15 -30.12 16.55 32.74
C LYS A 15 -29.10 15.55 32.26
N ALA A 16 -29.31 14.99 31.05
CA ALA A 16 -28.45 13.98 30.49
C ALA A 16 -28.49 14.03 28.95
N ILE A 17 -27.41 13.58 28.33
CA ILE A 17 -27.30 13.39 26.86
C ILE A 17 -26.88 11.94 26.65
N TYR A 18 -27.56 11.25 25.76
CA TYR A 18 -27.23 9.88 25.38
C TYR A 18 -26.88 9.86 23.88
N CYS A 19 -25.84 9.11 23.53
CA CYS A 19 -25.50 8.79 22.15
C CYS A 19 -25.54 7.27 22.01
N ASN A 20 -26.29 6.78 21.02
CA ASN A 20 -26.46 5.34 20.82
C ASN A 20 -26.85 4.58 22.11
N GLY A 21 -27.71 5.17 22.94
CA GLY A 21 -28.18 4.59 24.20
C GLY A 21 -27.20 4.73 25.38
N VAL A 22 -25.99 5.19 25.16
CA VAL A 22 -24.99 5.36 26.25
C VAL A 22 -24.89 6.82 26.67
N GLU A 23 -24.89 7.06 27.98
CA GLU A 23 -24.80 8.41 28.53
C GLU A 23 -23.42 9.05 28.23
N VAL A 24 -23.44 10.27 27.74
CA VAL A 24 -22.24 11.07 27.51
C VAL A 24 -21.74 11.66 28.81
N ALA A 25 -20.73 11.05 29.39
CA ALA A 25 -20.14 11.52 30.65
C ALA A 25 -19.40 12.86 30.47
N GLY A 26 -19.40 13.69 31.53
CA GLY A 26 -18.57 14.89 31.61
C GLY A 26 -19.05 16.06 30.72
N VAL A 27 -20.32 16.13 30.39
CA VAL A 27 -20.89 17.30 29.70
C VAL A 27 -20.77 18.51 30.65
N ASN A 28 -20.04 19.53 30.21
CA ASN A 28 -19.82 20.74 31.02
C ASN A 28 -21.03 21.68 30.89
N SER A 29 -21.68 21.98 32.02
CA SER A 29 -22.84 22.85 32.07
C SER A 29 -22.58 24.28 31.53
N ASN A 30 -21.34 24.76 31.58
CA ASN A 30 -20.96 26.05 31.01
C ASN A 30 -21.12 26.14 29.49
N TYR A 31 -21.23 24.98 28.83
CA TYR A 31 -21.46 24.88 27.36
C TYR A 31 -22.93 24.56 27.06
N ILE A 32 -23.81 24.68 28.01
CA ILE A 32 -25.27 24.56 27.85
C ILE A 32 -25.90 25.94 28.03
N THR A 33 -26.43 26.46 26.95
CA THR A 33 -27.22 27.69 26.93
C THR A 33 -28.67 27.34 26.58
N ASP A 34 -29.56 28.30 26.60
CA ASP A 34 -30.93 28.01 26.19
C ASP A 34 -31.03 27.58 24.72
N ASN A 35 -30.15 28.08 23.88
CA ASN A 35 -30.21 27.91 22.44
C ASN A 35 -29.17 26.96 21.88
N ALA A 36 -28.21 26.49 22.67
CA ALA A 36 -27.18 25.57 22.19
C ALA A 36 -26.60 24.70 23.29
N ILE A 37 -26.23 23.48 22.91
CA ILE A 37 -25.39 22.57 23.69
C ILE A 37 -24.14 22.26 22.91
N ILE A 38 -22.97 22.37 23.55
CA ILE A 38 -21.70 21.91 22.98
C ILE A 38 -21.10 20.84 23.89
N PHE A 39 -20.82 19.67 23.32
CA PHE A 39 -20.19 18.57 24.03
C PHE A 39 -19.24 17.79 23.14
N THR A 40 -18.44 16.93 23.74
CA THR A 40 -17.53 16.04 23.02
C THR A 40 -18.04 14.62 23.14
N ILE A 41 -18.13 13.89 22.03
CA ILE A 41 -18.44 12.46 22.05
C ILE A 41 -17.17 11.72 22.51
N PRO A 42 -17.20 11.02 23.67
CA PRO A 42 -16.12 10.16 24.11
C PRO A 42 -15.90 8.97 23.16
N THR A 43 -14.68 8.46 23.09
CA THR A 43 -14.36 7.25 22.31
C THR A 43 -14.97 5.97 22.88
N THR A 44 -15.53 6.03 24.08
CA THR A 44 -16.26 4.93 24.75
C THR A 44 -17.69 4.78 24.25
N ILE A 45 -18.23 5.76 23.51
CA ILE A 45 -19.56 5.65 22.90
C ILE A 45 -19.46 4.71 21.69
N PRO A 46 -20.28 3.67 21.62
CA PRO A 46 -20.25 2.72 20.51
C PRO A 46 -20.68 3.41 19.20
N THR A 47 -20.15 2.92 18.09
CA THR A 47 -20.61 3.31 16.75
C THR A 47 -21.98 2.71 16.44
N GLY A 48 -22.65 3.18 15.40
CA GLY A 48 -23.96 2.64 15.00
C GLY A 48 -23.90 1.15 14.64
N THR A 49 -22.78 0.66 14.10
CA THR A 49 -22.60 -0.76 13.76
C THR A 49 -22.39 -1.66 15.00
N GLU A 50 -21.98 -1.10 16.13
CA GLU A 50 -21.75 -1.83 17.40
C GLU A 50 -23.00 -1.89 18.27
N VAL A 51 -24.06 -1.15 17.93
CA VAL A 51 -25.31 -1.09 18.69
C VAL A 51 -26.32 -2.07 18.11
N THR A 52 -26.74 -3.04 18.91
CA THR A 52 -27.73 -4.06 18.50
C THR A 52 -29.17 -3.59 18.69
N ASP A 53 -29.43 -2.69 19.66
CA ASP A 53 -30.74 -2.13 19.92
C ASP A 53 -31.09 -1.07 18.89
N GLU A 54 -32.00 -1.40 17.98
CA GLU A 54 -32.44 -0.52 16.89
C GLU A 54 -33.15 0.75 17.36
N THR A 55 -33.71 0.74 18.57
CA THR A 55 -34.46 1.88 19.10
C THR A 55 -33.56 3.05 19.50
N VAL A 56 -32.30 2.77 19.82
CA VAL A 56 -31.30 3.78 20.22
C VAL A 56 -30.16 3.92 19.21
N ARG A 57 -30.06 2.99 18.24
CA ARG A 57 -29.04 3.02 17.18
C ARG A 57 -29.15 4.27 16.35
N ASN A 58 -28.00 4.93 16.12
CA ASN A 58 -27.92 6.17 15.34
C ASN A 58 -28.79 7.29 15.89
N THR A 59 -28.84 7.44 17.21
CA THR A 59 -29.58 8.51 17.86
C THR A 59 -28.73 9.32 18.85
N ILE A 60 -29.07 10.59 18.97
CA ILE A 60 -28.77 11.41 20.17
C ILE A 60 -30.09 11.66 20.88
N ARG A 61 -30.13 11.35 22.18
CA ARG A 61 -31.24 11.66 23.04
C ARG A 61 -30.81 12.70 24.08
N ILE A 62 -31.56 13.79 24.18
CA ILE A 62 -31.37 14.84 25.18
C ILE A 62 -32.52 14.78 26.14
N VAL A 63 -32.22 14.54 27.42
CA VAL A 63 -33.17 14.48 28.52
C VAL A 63 -33.13 15.83 29.23
N THR A 64 -34.25 16.52 29.26
CA THR A 64 -34.42 17.78 29.99
C THR A 64 -35.31 17.55 31.22
N LYS A 65 -35.55 18.61 32.01
CA LYS A 65 -36.50 18.56 33.14
C LYS A 65 -37.95 18.33 32.67
N HIS A 66 -38.29 18.73 31.46
CA HIS A 66 -39.65 18.81 30.98
C HIS A 66 -39.97 17.81 29.86
N ASP A 67 -38.96 17.40 29.06
CA ASP A 67 -39.20 16.54 27.91
C ASP A 67 -37.91 15.82 27.47
N ASP A 68 -38.06 14.80 26.64
CA ASP A 68 -36.99 14.02 25.99
C ASP A 68 -37.01 14.28 24.47
N PHE A 69 -35.89 14.61 23.92
CA PHE A 69 -35.72 14.84 22.49
C PHE A 69 -34.79 13.81 21.89
N VAL A 70 -35.21 13.17 20.81
CA VAL A 70 -34.41 12.17 20.07
C VAL A 70 -34.16 12.66 18.67
N PHE A 71 -32.88 12.67 18.27
CA PHE A 71 -32.46 13.09 16.93
C PHE A 71 -31.70 11.95 16.23
N PRO A 72 -31.88 11.76 14.93
CA PRO A 72 -31.06 10.86 14.17
C PRO A 72 -29.62 11.38 14.10
N PHE A 73 -28.65 10.56 14.48
CA PHE A 73 -27.24 10.94 14.47
C PHE A 73 -26.35 9.71 14.40
N SER A 74 -25.65 9.51 13.27
CA SER A 74 -24.77 8.36 13.09
C SER A 74 -23.37 8.64 13.63
N ILE A 75 -22.93 7.77 14.55
CA ILE A 75 -21.54 7.72 15.00
C ILE A 75 -20.87 6.61 14.20
N LEU A 76 -20.02 6.99 13.27
CA LEU A 76 -19.26 6.07 12.46
C LEU A 76 -17.90 5.80 13.13
N ALA A 77 -17.34 4.62 12.93
CA ALA A 77 -15.95 4.35 13.24
C ALA A 77 -15.05 5.24 12.37
N ALA A 78 -13.76 5.31 12.70
CA ALA A 78 -12.81 6.01 11.85
C ALA A 78 -12.80 5.35 10.45
N ALA A 79 -12.80 6.19 9.42
CA ALA A 79 -12.73 5.71 8.04
C ALA A 79 -11.47 4.84 7.84
N PRO A 80 -11.53 3.84 6.96
CA PRO A 80 -10.37 3.04 6.61
C PRO A 80 -9.29 3.91 5.99
N SER A 81 -8.04 3.52 6.19
CA SER A 81 -6.91 4.05 5.44
C SER A 81 -6.08 2.91 4.90
N VAL A 82 -5.48 3.11 3.73
CA VAL A 82 -4.59 2.13 3.09
C VAL A 82 -3.17 2.66 3.11
N THR A 83 -2.22 1.82 3.45
CA THR A 83 -0.79 2.15 3.43
C THR A 83 -0.04 1.42 2.33
N ASP A 84 -0.43 0.17 2.01
CA ASP A 84 0.22 -0.64 0.99
C ASP A 84 -0.69 -1.79 0.51
N VAL A 85 -0.25 -2.45 -0.57
CA VAL A 85 -0.87 -3.66 -1.12
C VAL A 85 0.22 -4.71 -1.35
N SER A 86 -0.02 -5.94 -0.94
CA SER A 86 0.98 -7.02 -1.02
C SER A 86 1.41 -7.35 -2.44
N HIS A 87 0.49 -7.28 -3.41
CA HIS A 87 0.76 -7.60 -4.80
C HIS A 87 -0.14 -6.77 -5.73
N THR A 88 0.44 -6.05 -6.68
CA THR A 88 -0.29 -5.15 -7.59
C THR A 88 -0.46 -5.69 -9.01
N MET A 89 0.10 -6.86 -9.33
CA MET A 89 -0.11 -7.58 -10.59
C MET A 89 -0.44 -9.07 -10.38
N PRO A 90 -1.36 -9.42 -9.49
CA PRO A 90 -1.73 -10.81 -9.24
C PRO A 90 -2.55 -11.39 -10.39
N ARG A 91 -2.72 -12.70 -10.36
CA ARG A 91 -3.64 -13.43 -11.25
C ARG A 91 -5.05 -13.45 -10.67
N VAL A 92 -6.02 -13.68 -11.55
CA VAL A 92 -7.39 -13.98 -11.16
C VAL A 92 -7.42 -15.18 -10.21
N GLY A 93 -8.20 -15.08 -9.14
CA GLY A 93 -8.34 -16.12 -8.13
C GLY A 93 -7.28 -16.08 -7.01
N GLU A 94 -6.17 -15.37 -7.19
CA GLU A 94 -5.17 -15.17 -6.12
C GLU A 94 -5.72 -14.28 -5.00
N TRP A 95 -5.17 -14.47 -3.80
CA TRP A 95 -5.44 -13.60 -2.66
C TRP A 95 -4.36 -12.55 -2.54
N ILE A 96 -4.76 -11.29 -2.37
CA ILE A 96 -3.87 -10.18 -2.06
C ILE A 96 -4.25 -9.57 -0.72
N ASP A 97 -3.25 -9.01 -0.03
CA ASP A 97 -3.43 -8.33 1.25
C ASP A 97 -3.35 -6.81 1.04
N ILE A 98 -4.32 -6.10 1.56
CA ILE A 98 -4.36 -4.64 1.63
C ILE A 98 -4.04 -4.27 3.07
N TYR A 99 -2.94 -3.53 3.27
CA TYR A 99 -2.48 -3.08 4.59
C TYR A 99 -2.99 -1.68 4.89
N GLY A 100 -3.38 -1.45 6.14
CA GLY A 100 -3.92 -0.17 6.52
C GLY A 100 -4.33 -0.08 7.98
N THR A 101 -5.27 0.82 8.27
CA THR A 101 -5.89 0.93 9.59
C THR A 101 -7.40 1.07 9.45
N ASN A 102 -8.14 0.71 10.49
CA ASN A 102 -9.60 0.76 10.54
C ASN A 102 -10.28 -0.02 9.40
N LEU A 103 -9.71 -1.14 8.98
CA LEU A 103 -10.27 -2.02 7.94
C LEU A 103 -11.42 -2.89 8.46
N LYS A 104 -12.16 -2.40 9.45
CA LYS A 104 -13.35 -3.04 10.00
C LYS A 104 -14.57 -2.76 9.12
N ASP A 105 -15.47 -3.71 9.03
CA ASP A 105 -16.77 -3.59 8.34
C ASP A 105 -16.64 -3.17 6.86
N ILE A 106 -15.57 -3.66 6.19
CA ILE A 106 -15.41 -3.52 4.75
C ILE A 106 -16.35 -4.49 4.05
N GLU A 107 -17.14 -3.97 3.13
CA GLU A 107 -18.18 -4.73 2.40
C GLU A 107 -17.69 -5.21 1.04
N LYS A 108 -16.87 -4.42 0.37
CA LYS A 108 -16.32 -4.75 -0.94
C LYS A 108 -15.00 -4.06 -1.23
N VAL A 109 -14.24 -4.65 -2.14
CA VAL A 109 -13.11 -4.03 -2.80
C VAL A 109 -13.41 -3.97 -4.29
N THR A 110 -13.46 -2.76 -4.85
CA THR A 110 -13.70 -2.55 -6.27
C THR A 110 -12.35 -2.45 -6.99
N PHE A 111 -12.16 -3.36 -7.94
CA PHE A 111 -11.00 -3.42 -8.82
C PHE A 111 -11.20 -2.52 -10.04
N PRO A 112 -10.11 -2.19 -10.78
CA PRO A 112 -10.22 -1.44 -12.03
C PRO A 112 -11.22 -2.05 -13.01
N GLY A 113 -11.96 -1.20 -13.71
CA GLY A 113 -13.08 -1.62 -14.56
C GLY A 113 -14.41 -1.75 -13.80
N GLY A 114 -14.45 -1.38 -12.51
CA GLY A 114 -15.67 -1.43 -11.70
C GLY A 114 -16.02 -2.82 -11.19
N ILE A 115 -15.07 -3.77 -11.22
CA ILE A 115 -15.30 -5.17 -10.85
C ILE A 115 -15.13 -5.31 -9.34
N ALA A 116 -16.21 -5.61 -8.62
CA ALA A 116 -16.21 -5.75 -7.17
C ALA A 116 -15.93 -7.19 -6.72
N SER A 117 -15.12 -7.34 -5.67
CA SER A 117 -14.99 -8.58 -4.91
C SER A 117 -15.54 -8.37 -3.50
N THR A 118 -16.38 -9.31 -3.07
CA THR A 118 -16.89 -9.42 -1.69
C THR A 118 -16.28 -10.63 -0.96
N ASN A 119 -15.37 -11.35 -1.61
CA ASN A 119 -14.64 -12.45 -0.99
C ASN A 119 -13.48 -11.87 -0.18
N LEU A 120 -13.77 -11.52 1.06
CA LEU A 120 -12.94 -10.73 1.95
C LEU A 120 -12.63 -11.49 3.24
N LYS A 121 -11.43 -11.26 3.79
CA LYS A 121 -11.02 -11.70 5.13
C LYS A 121 -10.29 -10.55 5.80
N VAL A 122 -10.63 -10.23 7.04
CA VAL A 122 -9.95 -9.19 7.81
C VAL A 122 -9.31 -9.81 9.05
N ASN A 123 -8.13 -9.34 9.42
CA ASN A 123 -7.45 -9.78 10.63
C ASN A 123 -8.09 -9.17 11.90
N ASN A 124 -7.81 -9.75 13.07
CA ASN A 124 -8.40 -9.34 14.34
C ASN A 124 -8.08 -7.88 14.73
N ASN A 125 -6.99 -7.32 14.23
CA ASN A 125 -6.56 -5.96 14.53
C ASN A 125 -7.05 -4.93 13.51
N TYR A 126 -7.80 -5.35 12.47
CA TYR A 126 -8.32 -4.50 11.40
C TYR A 126 -7.23 -3.72 10.66
N THR A 127 -6.07 -4.34 10.49
CA THR A 127 -4.89 -3.76 9.80
C THR A 127 -4.53 -4.45 8.51
N VAL A 128 -5.11 -5.62 8.25
CA VAL A 128 -4.93 -6.39 7.01
C VAL A 128 -6.29 -6.86 6.52
N LEU A 129 -6.60 -6.50 5.29
CA LEU A 129 -7.76 -6.97 4.54
C LEU A 129 -7.26 -7.82 3.38
N SER A 130 -7.51 -9.13 3.44
CA SER A 130 -7.25 -10.02 2.31
C SER A 130 -8.47 -10.06 1.40
N VAL A 131 -8.25 -9.94 0.10
CA VAL A 131 -9.28 -10.00 -0.94
C VAL A 131 -8.87 -10.94 -2.04
N GLN A 132 -9.83 -11.74 -2.54
CA GLN A 132 -9.61 -12.57 -3.72
C GLN A 132 -9.82 -11.77 -5.00
N VAL A 133 -8.86 -11.87 -5.91
CA VAL A 133 -8.89 -11.18 -7.21
C VAL A 133 -10.00 -11.75 -8.09
N PRO A 134 -11.00 -10.97 -8.50
CA PRO A 134 -12.12 -11.46 -9.31
C PRO A 134 -11.76 -11.63 -10.78
N ASP A 135 -12.60 -12.35 -11.52
CA ASP A 135 -12.46 -12.52 -12.97
C ASP A 135 -12.60 -11.18 -13.71
N GLY A 136 -11.90 -11.03 -14.83
CA GLY A 136 -12.03 -9.89 -15.75
C GLY A 136 -11.14 -8.69 -15.43
N VAL A 137 -10.40 -8.70 -14.33
CA VAL A 137 -9.54 -7.58 -13.91
C VAL A 137 -8.27 -7.43 -14.77
N GLU A 138 -7.88 -8.46 -15.48
CA GLU A 138 -6.63 -8.52 -16.26
C GLU A 138 -6.55 -7.53 -17.42
N TYR A 139 -7.66 -6.96 -17.84
CA TYR A 139 -7.76 -6.01 -18.96
C TYR A 139 -7.74 -4.55 -18.52
N ASN A 140 -7.88 -4.31 -17.21
CA ASN A 140 -8.01 -2.97 -16.67
C ASN A 140 -6.86 -2.68 -15.67
N TYR A 141 -6.52 -1.42 -15.53
CA TYR A 141 -5.58 -0.95 -14.52
C TYR A 141 -6.14 0.27 -13.79
N GLY A 142 -5.68 0.50 -12.59
CA GLY A 142 -6.11 1.61 -11.76
C GLY A 142 -5.97 1.31 -10.28
N ARG A 143 -6.50 2.18 -9.45
CA ARG A 143 -6.47 2.04 -7.99
C ARG A 143 -7.58 1.11 -7.53
N LEU A 144 -7.34 0.36 -6.47
CA LEU A 144 -8.40 -0.35 -5.77
C LEU A 144 -9.18 0.65 -4.90
N ILE A 145 -10.49 0.44 -4.80
CA ILE A 145 -11.38 1.19 -3.95
C ILE A 145 -11.90 0.25 -2.87
N ILE A 146 -11.64 0.57 -1.62
CA ILE A 146 -12.09 -0.16 -0.45
C ILE A 146 -13.29 0.58 0.12
N GLU A 147 -14.43 -0.09 0.28
CA GLU A 147 -15.67 0.54 0.73
C GLU A 147 -16.36 -0.32 1.78
N GLY A 148 -16.92 0.34 2.78
CA GLY A 148 -17.68 -0.29 3.85
C GLY A 148 -18.50 0.70 4.65
N ALA A 149 -19.15 0.23 5.71
CA ALA A 149 -20.08 1.01 6.53
C ALA A 149 -19.46 2.29 7.12
N ASN A 150 -18.14 2.31 7.32
CA ASN A 150 -17.41 3.43 7.94
C ASN A 150 -16.73 4.36 6.92
N GLY A 151 -17.07 4.24 5.64
CA GLY A 151 -16.48 5.01 4.54
C GLY A 151 -15.56 4.17 3.67
N GLY A 152 -14.67 4.83 2.92
CA GLY A 152 -13.80 4.14 1.98
C GLY A 152 -12.38 4.67 1.95
N ALA A 153 -11.53 3.97 1.17
CA ALA A 153 -10.15 4.34 0.90
C ALA A 153 -9.73 3.90 -0.50
N TYR A 154 -8.72 4.59 -1.06
CA TYR A 154 -8.03 4.19 -2.27
C TYR A 154 -6.66 3.59 -1.94
N THR A 155 -6.19 2.65 -2.75
CA THR A 155 -4.78 2.28 -2.76
C THR A 155 -3.93 3.39 -3.35
N TYR A 156 -2.67 3.49 -2.95
CA TYR A 156 -1.72 4.47 -3.53
C TYR A 156 -1.21 4.00 -4.90
N ASN A 157 -1.03 2.70 -5.03
CA ASN A 157 -0.56 2.03 -6.24
C ASN A 157 -1.68 1.81 -7.25
N ASN A 158 -1.34 1.86 -8.53
CA ASN A 158 -2.19 1.31 -9.58
C ASN A 158 -2.02 -0.20 -9.65
N PHE A 159 -3.15 -0.89 -9.53
CA PHE A 159 -3.26 -2.32 -9.76
C PHE A 159 -3.17 -2.61 -11.26
N ASN A 160 -2.46 -3.68 -11.65
CA ASN A 160 -2.36 -4.22 -13.01
C ASN A 160 -1.89 -3.23 -14.09
N PHE A 161 -0.98 -2.32 -13.72
CA PHE A 161 -0.48 -1.27 -14.62
C PHE A 161 0.55 -1.80 -15.60
N LYS A 162 0.09 -2.50 -16.65
CA LYS A 162 0.96 -3.06 -17.71
C LYS A 162 1.71 -2.03 -18.55
N PRO A 163 1.15 -0.83 -18.86
CA PRO A 163 1.90 0.17 -19.64
C PRO A 163 3.19 0.62 -18.96
N GLY A 164 3.31 0.43 -17.65
CA GLY A 164 4.52 0.76 -16.91
C GLY A 164 5.68 -0.22 -17.06
N LEU A 165 5.47 -1.39 -17.64
CA LEU A 165 6.51 -2.43 -17.78
C LEU A 165 7.63 -1.98 -18.70
N PHE A 166 8.88 -1.99 -18.22
CA PHE A 166 10.06 -1.63 -19.00
C PHE A 166 11.03 -2.80 -19.24
N ILE A 167 10.89 -3.90 -18.51
CA ILE A 167 11.57 -5.16 -18.81
C ILE A 167 10.50 -6.18 -19.16
N VAL A 168 10.41 -6.47 -20.45
CA VAL A 168 9.43 -7.41 -20.99
C VAL A 168 9.92 -8.84 -20.87
N LYS A 169 11.24 -9.05 -20.96
CA LYS A 169 11.84 -10.38 -20.95
C LYS A 169 13.31 -10.31 -20.54
N PHE A 170 13.72 -11.18 -19.63
CA PHE A 170 15.13 -11.42 -19.34
C PHE A 170 15.69 -12.41 -20.37
N SER A 171 16.29 -11.88 -21.41
CA SER A 171 16.84 -12.64 -22.54
C SER A 171 18.20 -12.13 -22.91
N GLU A 172 19.02 -12.98 -23.50
CA GLU A 172 20.30 -12.60 -24.08
C GLU A 172 20.14 -11.94 -25.45
N ASP A 173 18.95 -12.00 -26.07
CA ASP A 173 18.66 -11.38 -27.34
C ASP A 173 18.77 -9.84 -27.26
N PRO A 174 19.59 -9.19 -28.10
CA PRO A 174 19.69 -7.73 -28.13
C PRO A 174 18.35 -7.02 -28.38
N ALA A 175 17.40 -7.66 -29.05
CA ALA A 175 16.06 -7.10 -29.28
C ALA A 175 15.26 -6.97 -27.99
N ASP A 176 15.49 -7.84 -27.01
CA ASP A 176 14.85 -7.81 -25.70
C ASP A 176 15.57 -6.88 -24.71
N LYS A 177 16.82 -6.50 -24.98
CA LYS A 177 17.69 -5.69 -24.10
C LYS A 177 17.53 -4.17 -24.29
N LYS A 178 16.29 -3.69 -24.41
CA LYS A 178 16.05 -2.26 -24.65
C LYS A 178 16.39 -1.38 -23.45
N ALA A 179 16.03 -1.80 -22.25
CA ALA A 179 16.19 -1.01 -21.04
C ALA A 179 17.16 -1.62 -20.02
N TYR A 180 17.59 -2.87 -20.16
CA TYR A 180 18.50 -3.45 -19.19
C TYR A 180 19.86 -3.80 -19.76
N ASN A 181 20.88 -3.64 -18.92
CA ASN A 181 22.21 -4.17 -19.12
C ASN A 181 22.35 -5.44 -18.28
N TYR A 182 23.39 -6.20 -18.51
CA TYR A 182 23.55 -7.51 -17.90
C TYR A 182 23.66 -7.48 -16.37
N GLY A 183 23.21 -8.59 -15.73
CA GLY A 183 23.20 -8.71 -14.27
C GLY A 183 24.58 -8.90 -13.64
N ARG A 184 24.66 -8.53 -12.37
CA ARG A 184 25.80 -8.82 -11.48
C ARG A 184 25.47 -9.99 -10.57
N GLY A 185 26.50 -10.79 -10.24
CA GLY A 185 26.39 -11.91 -9.33
C GLY A 185 25.72 -13.14 -9.92
N SER A 186 25.36 -14.06 -9.07
CA SER A 186 24.73 -15.33 -9.48
C SER A 186 23.25 -15.14 -9.73
N ILE A 187 22.89 -14.87 -10.98
CA ILE A 187 21.50 -14.70 -11.38
C ILE A 187 21.10 -15.85 -12.31
N SER A 188 20.05 -16.56 -11.94
CA SER A 188 19.43 -17.58 -12.78
C SER A 188 18.23 -17.01 -13.53
N THR A 189 17.93 -17.58 -14.70
CA THR A 189 16.70 -17.28 -15.43
C THR A 189 15.52 -18.05 -14.85
N ASN A 190 14.32 -17.82 -15.37
CA ASN A 190 13.09 -18.47 -14.95
C ASN A 190 13.13 -20.02 -14.87
N THR A 191 13.99 -20.67 -15.68
CA THR A 191 14.10 -22.14 -15.69
C THR A 191 14.67 -22.73 -14.40
N THR A 192 15.42 -21.93 -13.62
CA THR A 192 16.03 -22.31 -12.35
C THR A 192 15.58 -21.43 -11.20
N ALA A 193 14.70 -20.50 -11.46
CA ALA A 193 14.16 -19.61 -10.44
C ALA A 193 13.27 -20.38 -9.45
N VAL A 194 13.37 -20.00 -8.18
CA VAL A 194 12.48 -20.51 -7.15
C VAL A 194 11.16 -19.75 -7.23
N ILE A 195 10.07 -20.48 -7.34
CA ILE A 195 8.71 -19.94 -7.38
C ILE A 195 7.87 -20.57 -6.29
N PRO A 196 6.81 -19.89 -5.80
CA PRO A 196 5.89 -20.48 -4.83
C PRO A 196 5.23 -21.75 -5.36
N SER A 197 5.08 -22.76 -4.49
CA SER A 197 4.35 -23.98 -4.84
C SER A 197 2.88 -23.65 -5.15
N GLY A 198 2.39 -24.13 -6.31
CA GLY A 198 1.02 -23.89 -6.75
C GLY A 198 0.75 -22.47 -7.26
N VAL A 199 1.76 -21.60 -7.32
CA VAL A 199 1.67 -20.28 -7.89
C VAL A 199 2.56 -20.21 -9.11
N GLU A 200 2.02 -19.77 -10.23
CA GLU A 200 2.82 -19.52 -11.43
C GLU A 200 3.66 -18.24 -11.25
N GLY A 201 4.75 -18.10 -11.99
CA GLY A 201 5.57 -16.89 -11.98
C GLY A 201 4.78 -15.65 -12.41
N PRO A 202 5.42 -14.45 -12.41
CA PRO A 202 4.75 -13.22 -12.82
C PRO A 202 4.05 -13.39 -14.16
N LYS A 203 2.81 -12.95 -14.25
CA LYS A 203 1.91 -13.29 -15.35
C LYS A 203 2.29 -12.70 -16.70
N SER A 204 2.95 -11.57 -16.69
CA SER A 204 3.35 -10.90 -17.94
C SER A 204 4.35 -9.77 -17.63
N PRO A 205 5.48 -9.79 -18.26
CA PRO A 205 6.07 -10.90 -19.00
C PRO A 205 6.44 -12.05 -18.06
N GLU A 206 6.34 -13.25 -18.52
CA GLU A 206 6.52 -14.48 -17.72
C GLU A 206 7.97 -14.79 -17.37
N VAL A 207 8.85 -13.83 -17.46
CA VAL A 207 10.28 -14.04 -17.22
C VAL A 207 10.72 -13.33 -15.97
N TYR A 208 11.26 -14.08 -15.05
CA TYR A 208 11.82 -13.62 -13.80
C TYR A 208 13.21 -14.21 -13.59
N ARG A 209 13.97 -13.59 -12.71
CA ARG A 209 15.29 -14.07 -12.30
C ARG A 209 15.29 -14.50 -10.85
N SER A 210 16.16 -15.45 -10.55
CA SER A 210 16.43 -15.89 -9.19
C SER A 210 17.83 -15.49 -8.80
N VAL A 211 17.99 -14.99 -7.60
CA VAL A 211 19.27 -14.69 -6.97
C VAL A 211 19.45 -15.66 -5.83
N PRO A 212 20.34 -16.67 -5.97
CA PRO A 212 20.70 -17.53 -4.85
C PRO A 212 21.58 -16.77 -3.86
N GLY A 213 21.53 -17.12 -2.62
CA GLY A 213 22.43 -16.62 -1.59
C GLY A 213 21.76 -16.52 -0.23
N GLU A 214 22.60 -16.58 0.77
CA GLU A 214 22.21 -16.45 2.17
C GLU A 214 22.72 -15.12 2.70
N PRO A 215 21.91 -14.35 3.44
CA PRO A 215 22.43 -13.28 4.25
C PRO A 215 23.43 -13.85 5.25
N ALA A 216 24.63 -13.31 5.27
CA ALA A 216 25.68 -13.78 6.18
C ALA A 216 25.24 -13.63 7.64
N ASP A 217 25.66 -14.56 8.49
CA ASP A 217 25.48 -14.48 9.95
C ASP A 217 26.10 -13.20 10.55
N THR A 218 27.11 -12.68 9.88
CA THR A 218 27.73 -11.40 10.22
C THR A 218 27.30 -10.38 9.19
N PRO A 219 26.72 -9.23 9.59
CA PRO A 219 26.28 -8.22 8.66
C PRO A 219 27.45 -7.66 7.85
N THR A 220 27.63 -8.14 6.64
CA THR A 220 28.52 -7.53 5.67
C THR A 220 27.69 -6.77 4.65
N GLN A 221 28.11 -5.56 4.26
CA GLN A 221 27.47 -4.80 3.19
C GLN A 221 27.79 -5.44 1.83
N GLY A 222 27.34 -6.67 1.62
CA GLY A 222 27.56 -7.41 0.39
C GLY A 222 26.33 -7.41 -0.51
N GLU A 223 26.54 -7.17 -1.79
CA GLU A 223 25.53 -7.40 -2.83
C GLU A 223 25.63 -8.85 -3.26
N ILE A 224 24.58 -9.66 -3.07
CA ILE A 224 24.57 -11.06 -3.48
C ILE A 224 24.38 -11.15 -5.00
N GLY A 225 23.49 -10.31 -5.55
CA GLY A 225 23.21 -10.28 -6.96
C GLY A 225 22.18 -9.23 -7.31
N GLY A 226 22.03 -9.00 -8.61
CA GLY A 226 21.12 -8.00 -9.10
C GLY A 226 21.21 -7.84 -10.61
N PHE A 227 20.66 -6.78 -11.15
CA PHE A 227 20.83 -6.43 -12.55
C PHE A 227 20.96 -4.91 -12.71
N ASN A 228 21.66 -4.53 -13.76
CA ASN A 228 21.78 -3.16 -14.19
C ASN A 228 20.78 -2.87 -15.32
N PHE A 229 20.27 -1.66 -15.35
CA PHE A 229 19.41 -1.18 -16.42
C PHE A 229 19.76 0.27 -16.78
N TYR A 230 19.19 0.78 -17.83
CA TYR A 230 19.31 2.16 -18.27
C TYR A 230 18.01 2.90 -17.92
N PRO A 231 18.00 3.74 -16.87
CA PRO A 231 16.77 4.39 -16.40
C PRO A 231 16.14 5.30 -17.44
N ASP A 232 16.94 6.00 -18.24
CA ASP A 232 16.50 6.84 -19.36
C ASP A 232 15.71 6.04 -20.40
N LYS A 233 16.20 4.85 -20.75
CA LYS A 233 15.52 3.94 -21.70
C LYS A 233 14.27 3.30 -21.06
N ALA A 234 14.34 2.94 -19.78
CA ALA A 234 13.18 2.42 -19.05
C ALA A 234 12.05 3.46 -19.05
N ILE A 235 12.38 4.72 -18.72
CA ILE A 235 11.43 5.83 -18.75
C ILE A 235 10.86 6.04 -20.16
N GLN A 236 11.70 6.00 -21.21
CA GLN A 236 11.24 6.16 -22.59
C GLN A 236 10.24 5.07 -23.00
N ILE A 237 10.51 3.80 -22.65
CA ILE A 237 9.60 2.68 -22.92
C ILE A 237 8.22 2.93 -22.30
N VAL A 238 8.18 3.41 -21.05
CA VAL A 238 6.93 3.70 -20.35
C VAL A 238 6.20 4.89 -20.98
N LEU A 239 6.92 5.95 -21.35
CA LEU A 239 6.35 7.10 -22.05
C LEU A 239 5.73 6.70 -23.40
N ASP A 240 6.42 5.85 -24.17
CA ASP A 240 5.93 5.35 -25.45
C ASP A 240 4.66 4.49 -25.25
N ALA A 241 4.65 3.62 -24.25
CA ALA A 241 3.51 2.78 -23.93
C ALA A 241 2.28 3.59 -23.41
N CYS A 242 2.52 4.74 -22.79
CA CYS A 242 1.50 5.64 -22.29
C CYS A 242 1.13 6.77 -23.25
N ALA A 243 1.70 6.81 -24.47
CA ALA A 243 1.54 7.92 -25.39
C ALA A 243 0.09 8.24 -25.76
N GLU A 244 -0.76 7.23 -25.90
CA GLU A 244 -2.19 7.40 -26.20
C GLU A 244 -3.00 7.70 -24.94
N SER A 245 -2.76 6.94 -23.85
CA SER A 245 -3.57 7.05 -22.61
C SER A 245 -3.27 8.32 -21.81
N LYS A 246 -2.08 8.90 -21.98
CA LYS A 246 -1.59 10.06 -21.20
C LYS A 246 -1.56 9.87 -19.70
N VAL A 247 -1.61 8.63 -19.19
CA VAL A 247 -1.58 8.33 -17.76
C VAL A 247 -0.23 8.67 -17.14
N ILE A 248 0.86 8.46 -17.89
CA ILE A 248 2.21 8.93 -17.58
C ILE A 248 2.71 9.73 -18.79
N THR A 249 3.20 10.93 -18.54
CA THR A 249 3.76 11.83 -19.54
C THR A 249 5.12 12.36 -19.08
N GLU A 250 5.83 13.08 -19.96
CA GLU A 250 7.08 13.76 -19.57
C GLU A 250 6.87 14.78 -18.45
N ASP A 251 5.69 15.42 -18.39
CA ASP A 251 5.33 16.41 -17.37
C ASP A 251 4.87 15.77 -16.06
N THR A 252 4.73 14.45 -15.99
CA THR A 252 4.27 13.77 -14.76
C THR A 252 5.29 14.01 -13.64
N PRO A 253 4.86 14.54 -12.47
CA PRO A 253 5.76 14.78 -11.33
C PRO A 253 6.33 13.46 -10.79
N CYS A 254 7.63 13.41 -10.55
CA CYS A 254 8.28 12.22 -10.01
C CYS A 254 7.77 11.79 -8.63
N ASN A 255 7.27 12.73 -7.81
CA ASN A 255 6.67 12.41 -6.53
C ASN A 255 5.30 11.72 -6.61
N GLU A 256 4.72 11.63 -7.80
CA GLU A 256 3.51 10.87 -8.10
C GLU A 256 3.79 9.51 -8.75
N LEU A 257 5.06 9.09 -8.79
CA LEU A 257 5.50 7.87 -9.43
C LEU A 257 6.32 6.98 -8.49
N ALA A 258 6.32 5.69 -8.77
CA ALA A 258 7.19 4.71 -8.13
C ALA A 258 7.75 3.71 -9.14
N PHE A 259 8.97 3.23 -8.88
CA PHE A 259 9.45 1.99 -9.47
C PHE A 259 8.86 0.82 -8.69
N GLN A 260 8.55 -0.28 -9.39
CA GLN A 260 8.05 -1.51 -8.78
C GLN A 260 8.67 -2.74 -9.46
N CYS A 261 8.73 -3.84 -8.70
CA CYS A 261 8.85 -5.18 -9.25
C CYS A 261 8.06 -6.17 -8.41
N ASP A 262 7.74 -7.30 -8.98
CA ASP A 262 7.21 -8.43 -8.22
C ASP A 262 8.37 -9.29 -7.72
N TYR A 263 8.28 -9.80 -6.50
CA TYR A 263 9.30 -10.59 -5.86
C TYR A 263 8.74 -11.73 -5.03
N TYR A 264 9.56 -12.75 -4.85
CA TYR A 264 9.29 -13.90 -4.00
C TYR A 264 10.58 -14.33 -3.31
N VAL A 265 10.51 -14.62 -2.03
CA VAL A 265 11.60 -15.27 -1.27
C VAL A 265 11.10 -16.61 -0.77
N ASN A 266 11.87 -17.68 -0.98
CA ASN A 266 11.48 -19.06 -0.69
C ASN A 266 11.38 -19.40 0.81
N VAL A 267 11.90 -18.53 1.67
CA VAL A 267 11.83 -18.63 3.13
C VAL A 267 11.26 -17.33 3.71
N PRO A 268 10.79 -17.29 4.97
CA PRO A 268 10.37 -16.04 5.60
C PRO A 268 11.49 -14.99 5.52
N TRP A 269 11.22 -13.86 4.87
CA TRP A 269 12.22 -12.82 4.65
C TRP A 269 12.37 -11.95 5.88
N GLN A 270 13.53 -12.01 6.52
CA GLN A 270 13.82 -11.31 7.76
C GLN A 270 15.23 -10.72 7.82
N SER A 271 15.94 -10.71 6.68
CA SER A 271 17.27 -10.12 6.53
C SER A 271 17.51 -9.79 5.07
N GLY A 272 18.43 -8.90 4.81
CA GLY A 272 18.71 -8.46 3.44
C GLY A 272 17.68 -7.45 2.89
N ALA A 273 17.98 -6.86 1.75
CA ALA A 273 17.10 -5.89 1.09
C ALA A 273 17.15 -5.99 -0.43
N LEU A 274 16.12 -5.49 -1.07
CA LEU A 274 16.11 -5.24 -2.51
C LEU A 274 16.26 -3.72 -2.71
N ARG A 275 17.45 -3.30 -3.16
CA ARG A 275 17.81 -1.89 -3.32
C ARG A 275 17.66 -1.45 -4.77
N LEU A 276 16.95 -0.35 -5.00
CA LEU A 276 17.01 0.41 -6.24
C LEU A 276 18.12 1.45 -6.13
N THR A 277 19.01 1.49 -7.12
CA THR A 277 20.01 2.55 -7.30
C THR A 277 19.78 3.23 -8.63
N LEU A 278 19.70 4.55 -8.65
CA LEU A 278 19.61 5.38 -9.86
C LEU A 278 20.78 6.35 -9.84
N ALA A 279 21.78 6.14 -10.67
CA ALA A 279 23.08 6.82 -10.59
C ALA A 279 23.69 6.66 -9.19
N SER A 280 23.78 7.75 -8.40
CA SER A 280 24.28 7.75 -7.02
C SER A 280 23.19 7.61 -5.96
N GLU A 281 21.92 7.84 -6.34
CA GLU A 281 20.80 7.85 -5.42
C GLU A 281 20.29 6.44 -5.14
N ARG A 282 19.79 6.23 -3.92
CA ARG A 282 19.39 4.89 -3.45
C ARG A 282 18.06 4.94 -2.73
N CYS A 283 17.24 3.92 -2.97
CA CYS A 283 16.03 3.62 -2.20
C CYS A 283 16.07 2.16 -1.78
N THR A 284 15.94 1.90 -0.47
CA THR A 284 16.10 0.56 0.11
C THR A 284 15.00 0.31 1.13
N PRO A 285 13.78 -0.04 0.70
CA PRO A 285 12.75 -0.45 1.62
C PRO A 285 13.13 -1.76 2.33
N VAL A 286 12.81 -1.84 3.60
CA VAL A 286 13.08 -3.03 4.44
C VAL A 286 11.77 -3.49 5.07
N PRO A 287 10.94 -4.27 4.34
CA PRO A 287 9.58 -4.59 4.75
C PRO A 287 9.49 -5.54 5.95
N TRP A 288 10.59 -6.17 6.33
CA TRP A 288 10.68 -7.03 7.50
C TRP A 288 11.05 -6.28 8.80
N ILE A 289 11.12 -4.95 8.76
CA ILE A 289 11.26 -4.12 9.98
C ILE A 289 9.93 -3.41 10.25
N ASN A 290 9.40 -3.60 11.45
CA ASN A 290 8.22 -2.88 11.92
C ASN A 290 8.49 -2.32 13.32
N ASN A 291 8.43 -0.99 13.48
CA ASN A 291 8.72 -0.30 14.75
C ASN A 291 10.05 -0.72 15.39
N GLY A 292 11.09 -0.94 14.58
CA GLY A 292 12.41 -1.35 15.03
C GLY A 292 12.57 -2.84 15.36
N ALA A 293 11.51 -3.62 15.26
CA ALA A 293 11.53 -5.07 15.47
C ALA A 293 11.57 -5.82 14.12
N VAL A 294 12.22 -6.98 14.13
CA VAL A 294 12.20 -7.90 12.98
C VAL A 294 10.85 -8.62 12.95
N VAL A 295 10.10 -8.40 11.87
CA VAL A 295 8.84 -9.08 11.57
C VAL A 295 8.99 -9.75 10.21
N PRO A 296 9.18 -11.08 10.18
CA PRO A 296 9.41 -11.79 8.93
C PRO A 296 8.27 -11.61 7.93
N VAL A 297 8.62 -11.33 6.67
CA VAL A 297 7.67 -11.29 5.56
C VAL A 297 7.47 -12.71 5.04
N THR A 298 6.23 -13.20 5.08
CA THR A 298 5.86 -14.53 4.58
C THR A 298 5.25 -14.43 3.19
N PHE A 299 5.38 -15.51 2.41
CA PHE A 299 4.92 -15.59 1.03
C PHE A 299 3.82 -16.65 0.86
N THR A 300 2.99 -16.84 1.88
CA THR A 300 1.90 -17.83 1.88
C THR A 300 0.86 -17.57 0.77
N ASN A 301 0.67 -16.30 0.39
CA ASN A 301 -0.21 -15.89 -0.70
C ASN A 301 0.55 -15.69 -2.04
N GLY A 302 1.78 -16.17 -2.15
CA GLY A 302 2.57 -16.10 -3.38
C GLY A 302 3.41 -14.82 -3.51
N TRP A 303 3.51 -14.31 -4.73
CA TRP A 303 4.30 -13.14 -5.06
C TRP A 303 3.84 -11.87 -4.33
N LYS A 304 4.81 -10.99 -4.08
CA LYS A 304 4.56 -9.65 -3.53
C LYS A 304 5.15 -8.59 -4.45
N THR A 305 4.70 -7.35 -4.32
CA THR A 305 5.25 -6.19 -5.04
C THR A 305 6.16 -5.38 -4.12
N MET A 306 7.39 -5.15 -4.57
CA MET A 306 8.28 -4.15 -3.98
C MET A 306 8.00 -2.81 -4.64
N THR A 307 7.86 -1.75 -3.84
CA THR A 307 7.61 -0.39 -4.30
C THR A 307 8.73 0.53 -3.84
N TRP A 308 9.31 1.30 -4.77
CA TRP A 308 10.29 2.35 -4.52
C TRP A 308 9.69 3.69 -4.96
N PRO A 309 9.02 4.45 -4.07
CA PRO A 309 8.48 5.75 -4.41
C PRO A 309 9.60 6.72 -4.79
N ILE A 310 9.48 7.41 -5.94
CA ILE A 310 10.51 8.38 -6.35
C ILE A 310 10.53 9.57 -5.39
N ALA A 311 9.40 9.88 -4.75
CA ALA A 311 9.31 10.85 -3.68
C ALA A 311 10.30 10.61 -2.52
N GLU A 312 10.72 9.38 -2.31
CA GLU A 312 11.69 9.02 -1.27
C GLU A 312 13.14 9.26 -1.67
N ILE A 313 13.40 9.49 -2.97
CA ILE A 313 14.70 9.86 -3.51
C ILE A 313 14.72 11.40 -3.59
N THR A 314 15.24 12.03 -2.54
CA THR A 314 15.09 13.50 -2.28
C THR A 314 15.49 14.35 -3.49
N ASN A 315 16.58 14.00 -4.18
CA ASN A 315 17.07 14.77 -5.31
C ASN A 315 16.20 14.64 -6.58
N TYR A 316 15.30 13.66 -6.63
CA TYR A 316 14.47 13.40 -7.81
C TYR A 316 12.99 13.74 -7.59
N ALA A 317 12.57 13.88 -6.34
CA ALA A 317 11.17 14.08 -5.96
C ALA A 317 10.52 15.34 -6.57
N THR A 318 11.32 16.37 -6.87
CA THR A 318 10.84 17.65 -7.41
C THR A 318 10.91 17.77 -8.92
N LEU A 319 11.44 16.75 -9.60
CA LEU A 319 11.58 16.69 -11.05
C LEU A 319 10.30 16.22 -11.72
N THR A 320 10.15 16.51 -13.00
CA THR A 320 9.25 15.77 -13.87
C THR A 320 9.92 14.49 -14.37
N LEU A 321 9.14 13.56 -14.91
CA LEU A 321 9.69 12.32 -15.46
C LEU A 321 10.62 12.59 -16.67
N GLY A 322 10.32 13.60 -17.49
CA GLY A 322 11.17 14.04 -18.59
C GLY A 322 12.49 14.62 -18.10
N ASP A 323 12.48 15.43 -17.03
CA ASP A 323 13.69 15.96 -16.40
C ASP A 323 14.54 14.80 -15.83
N LEU A 324 13.91 13.84 -15.15
CA LEU A 324 14.60 12.68 -14.61
C LEU A 324 15.23 11.83 -15.71
N ARG A 325 14.51 11.57 -16.83
CA ARG A 325 15.05 10.88 -17.98
C ARG A 325 16.30 11.59 -18.53
N SER A 326 16.22 12.91 -18.67
CA SER A 326 17.31 13.73 -19.18
C SER A 326 18.53 13.70 -18.25
N LEU A 327 18.30 13.80 -16.95
CA LEU A 327 19.34 13.74 -15.91
C LEU A 327 20.05 12.38 -15.90
N LEU A 328 19.29 11.29 -16.06
CA LEU A 328 19.82 9.91 -16.03
C LEU A 328 20.30 9.40 -17.40
N ASN A 329 20.37 10.27 -18.42
CA ASN A 329 20.76 9.90 -19.77
C ASN A 329 22.14 9.21 -19.78
N ASN A 330 22.18 7.98 -20.33
CA ASN A 330 23.35 7.09 -20.36
C ASN A 330 23.96 6.75 -18.98
N MET A 331 23.25 6.99 -17.89
CA MET A 331 23.64 6.53 -16.55
C MET A 331 23.14 5.11 -16.33
N SER A 332 23.81 4.36 -15.44
CA SER A 332 23.31 3.06 -15.03
C SER A 332 22.40 3.18 -13.80
N GLY A 333 21.29 2.45 -13.83
CA GLY A 333 20.52 2.08 -12.67
C GLY A 333 20.76 0.63 -12.32
N ALA A 334 20.42 0.24 -11.10
CA ALA A 334 20.56 -1.14 -10.68
C ALA A 334 19.53 -1.50 -9.62
N ILE A 335 19.12 -2.77 -9.63
CA ILE A 335 18.34 -3.36 -8.57
C ILE A 335 19.13 -4.52 -8.00
N PHE A 336 19.42 -4.48 -6.70
CA PHE A 336 20.29 -5.43 -6.04
C PHE A 336 19.63 -6.06 -4.83
N TRP A 337 19.76 -7.40 -4.72
CA TRP A 337 19.61 -8.11 -3.47
C TRP A 337 20.87 -7.89 -2.61
N ILE A 338 20.68 -7.27 -1.46
CA ILE A 338 21.78 -6.93 -0.56
C ILE A 338 21.62 -7.72 0.72
N CYS A 339 22.69 -8.37 1.15
CA CYS A 339 22.84 -8.91 2.49
C CYS A 339 23.49 -7.89 3.41
N GLY A 340 23.13 -7.92 4.66
CA GLY A 340 23.84 -7.22 5.71
C GLY A 340 23.03 -6.19 6.47
N SER A 341 23.74 -5.35 7.21
CA SER A 341 23.16 -4.27 7.98
C SER A 341 22.70 -3.12 7.07
N PHE A 342 21.56 -2.53 7.40
CA PHE A 342 21.02 -1.36 6.76
C PHE A 342 20.95 -0.23 7.75
N GLN A 343 21.19 0.96 7.26
CA GLN A 343 20.96 2.19 7.99
C GLN A 343 19.66 2.84 7.47
N ASP A 344 18.75 3.13 8.40
CA ASP A 344 17.55 3.89 8.06
C ASP A 344 17.89 5.38 7.81
N LYS A 345 16.86 6.17 7.44
CA LYS A 345 17.01 7.61 7.22
C LYS A 345 17.43 8.39 8.49
N SER A 346 17.25 7.78 9.68
CA SER A 346 17.62 8.36 10.97
C SER A 346 19.02 7.94 11.42
N GLY A 347 19.71 7.11 10.63
CA GLY A 347 21.04 6.61 10.94
C GLY A 347 21.08 5.37 11.82
N ASN A 348 19.94 4.74 12.13
CA ASN A 348 19.90 3.51 12.91
C ASN A 348 20.29 2.30 12.04
N TRP A 349 21.12 1.41 12.61
CA TRP A 349 21.52 0.20 11.95
C TRP A 349 20.59 -0.96 12.28
N PHE A 350 20.21 -1.71 11.24
CA PHE A 350 19.41 -2.93 11.33
C PHE A 350 20.13 -4.09 10.63
N SER A 351 20.18 -5.25 11.26
CA SER A 351 20.89 -6.43 10.73
C SER A 351 19.96 -7.62 10.65
N GLY A 352 18.75 -7.62 10.73
CA GLY A 352 17.84 -8.79 10.58
C GLY A 352 18.32 -10.06 11.29
N ASN A 353 17.62 -11.16 11.01
CA ASN A 353 18.00 -12.48 11.48
C ASN A 353 18.54 -13.33 10.32
N PRO A 354 19.45 -14.28 10.56
CA PRO A 354 19.95 -15.20 9.54
C PRO A 354 18.81 -15.95 8.83
N MET A 355 19.00 -16.20 7.54
CA MET A 355 18.10 -17.02 6.71
C MET A 355 18.93 -18.09 6.00
N GLU A 356 18.61 -19.35 6.22
CA GLU A 356 19.28 -20.45 5.54
C GLU A 356 18.65 -20.73 4.17
N ASN A 357 19.49 -20.98 3.17
CA ASN A 357 19.08 -21.33 1.80
C ASN A 357 18.11 -20.33 1.16
N ALA A 358 18.21 -19.05 1.53
CA ALA A 358 17.36 -18.01 0.99
C ALA A 358 17.66 -17.79 -0.50
N GLN A 359 16.60 -17.75 -1.31
CA GLN A 359 16.66 -17.36 -2.71
C GLN A 359 15.56 -16.34 -3.00
N MET A 360 15.89 -15.34 -3.80
CA MET A 360 14.92 -14.34 -4.25
C MET A 360 14.68 -14.47 -5.75
N SER A 361 13.42 -14.50 -6.12
CA SER A 361 12.98 -14.38 -7.51
C SER A 361 12.28 -13.05 -7.72
N PHE A 362 12.46 -12.40 -8.87
CA PHE A 362 11.86 -11.11 -9.17
C PHE A 362 11.60 -10.92 -10.67
N GLY A 363 10.62 -10.09 -10.98
CA GLY A 363 10.22 -9.78 -12.36
C GLY A 363 9.24 -8.63 -12.42
N ASN A 364 8.62 -8.41 -13.58
CA ASN A 364 7.62 -7.36 -13.81
C ASN A 364 8.09 -5.96 -13.36
N PHE A 365 9.30 -5.58 -13.78
CA PHE A 365 9.86 -4.27 -13.45
C PHE A 365 9.11 -3.18 -14.22
N ARG A 366 8.60 -2.19 -13.47
CA ARG A 366 7.69 -1.18 -14.00
C ARG A 366 7.82 0.16 -13.29
N ILE A 367 7.40 1.22 -13.97
CA ILE A 367 7.13 2.53 -13.40
C ILE A 367 5.61 2.69 -13.35
N VAL A 368 5.09 3.09 -12.21
CA VAL A 368 3.64 3.17 -11.99
C VAL A 368 3.25 4.51 -11.38
N PRO A 369 2.02 5.01 -11.64
CA PRO A 369 1.45 6.05 -10.83
C PRO A 369 1.35 5.61 -9.36
N TYR A 370 1.80 6.48 -8.46
CA TYR A 370 1.83 6.25 -7.02
C TYR A 370 1.45 7.53 -6.29
N VAL A 371 0.16 7.71 -6.04
CA VAL A 371 -0.37 8.95 -5.50
C VAL A 371 -1.02 8.72 -4.15
N LYS A 372 -0.47 9.35 -3.11
CA LYS A 372 -1.08 9.40 -1.79
C LYS A 372 -2.24 10.39 -1.82
N SER A 373 -3.47 9.92 -1.97
CA SER A 373 -4.66 10.76 -1.89
C SER A 373 -5.66 10.20 -0.89
N SER A 374 -6.40 11.10 -0.24
CA SER A 374 -7.53 10.71 0.62
C SER A 374 -8.75 10.35 -0.23
N TYR A 375 -9.47 9.30 0.18
CA TYR A 375 -10.82 9.03 -0.29
C TYR A 375 -11.73 10.17 0.18
N LYS A 376 -12.51 10.74 -0.73
CA LYS A 376 -13.59 11.67 -0.38
C LYS A 376 -14.90 10.94 -0.66
N ASN A 377 -15.72 10.82 0.37
CA ASN A 377 -17.14 10.49 0.16
C ASN A 377 -17.78 11.74 -0.45
N ASP A 378 -18.13 11.69 -1.74
CA ASP A 378 -18.94 12.71 -2.39
C ASP A 378 -20.41 12.54 -1.99
#